data_137a2d486cb70a82acd5264c2e7bb486
#
_entry.id   137a2d486cb70a82acd5264c2e7bb486
#
_cell.length_a   1.000
_cell.length_b   1.000
_cell.length_c   1.000
_cell.angle_alpha   90.00
_cell.angle_beta   90.00
_cell.angle_gamma   90.00
#
_symmetry.space_group_name_H-M   'P 1'
#
loop_
_entity.id
_entity.type
_entity.pdbx_description
1 polymer ?
#
loop_
_entity_poly.entity_id
_entity_poly.type
_entity_poly.pdbx_seq_one_letter_code
_entity_poly.pdbx_strand_id
1 'polypeptide(L)'
;MDILSYFRTGRGRHGDSLGNRETFETPGMQWMSVGSGVEHAEGGATPLGATTQGFQIWINVPRKHKMDHPVYGTEPPGNIPQEEVAPGAKRRLLAGPMGDRKGAFHTKAAVQMIDFDLDPGSEILHSIPMGLDCCLLYVYDGNLIINDDSTAPTQSVIVFDASSDAARDFKLKATYESHAILFAGKRLQEPIAWRGPIVMNT
;
A
#
# COMPACT_ATOMS: atom_id res chain seq x y z
N MET A 1 8.12 7.52 11.16
CA MET A 1 7.04 6.77 10.48
C MET A 1 7.10 7.07 9.00
N ASP A 2 6.83 6.10 8.14
CA ASP A 2 6.60 6.32 6.72
C ASP A 2 5.09 6.38 6.48
N ILE A 3 4.64 7.34 5.68
CA ILE A 3 3.23 7.56 5.37
C ILE A 3 3.09 7.57 3.85
N LEU A 4 2.11 6.82 3.35
CA LEU A 4 1.73 6.77 1.96
C LEU A 4 0.27 7.16 1.82
N SER A 5 -0.04 8.17 1.02
CA SER A 5 -1.40 8.49 0.57
C SER A 5 -1.52 8.08 -0.89
N TYR A 6 -2.24 6.99 -1.13
CA TYR A 6 -2.50 6.41 -2.43
C TYR A 6 -3.95 6.70 -2.84
N PHE A 7 -4.14 7.38 -3.96
CA PHE A 7 -5.44 7.69 -4.53
C PHE A 7 -5.65 6.93 -5.82
N ARG A 8 -6.74 6.21 -5.89
CA ARG A 8 -7.15 5.47 -7.08
C ARG A 8 -7.94 6.34 -8.05
N THR A 9 -8.84 7.14 -7.51
CA THR A 9 -9.70 8.04 -8.28
C THR A 9 -9.75 9.40 -7.62
N GLY A 10 -10.10 10.40 -8.41
CA GLY A 10 -10.15 11.77 -7.98
C GLY A 10 -8.81 12.49 -8.10
N ARG A 11 -8.51 13.38 -7.18
CA ARG A 11 -7.27 14.14 -7.13
C ARG A 11 -6.86 14.36 -5.69
N GLY A 12 -5.60 14.13 -5.37
CA GLY A 12 -5.04 14.40 -4.05
C GLY A 12 -4.32 15.75 -4.00
N ARG A 13 -4.26 16.32 -2.80
CA ARG A 13 -3.42 17.49 -2.50
C ARG A 13 -2.71 17.31 -1.17
N HIS A 14 -1.53 17.89 -1.06
CA HIS A 14 -0.69 17.89 0.11
C HIS A 14 -0.08 19.26 0.38
N GLY A 15 0.13 19.58 1.64
CA GLY A 15 0.94 20.71 2.10
C GLY A 15 1.58 20.38 3.43
N ASP A 16 2.84 20.73 3.63
CA ASP A 16 3.58 20.43 4.86
C ASP A 16 4.45 21.57 5.39
N SER A 17 4.98 21.37 6.60
CA SER A 17 5.85 22.31 7.29
C SER A 17 7.24 22.43 6.68
N LEU A 18 7.60 21.57 5.72
CA LEU A 18 8.83 21.67 4.92
C LEU A 18 8.67 22.60 3.72
N GLY A 19 7.44 23.08 3.46
CA GLY A 19 7.12 23.98 2.37
C GLY A 19 6.62 23.26 1.10
N ASN A 20 6.46 21.93 1.12
CA ASN A 20 5.89 21.23 -0.01
C ASN A 20 4.41 21.57 -0.16
N ARG A 21 3.96 21.81 -1.39
CA ARG A 21 2.56 22.05 -1.75
C ARG A 21 2.32 21.50 -3.14
N GLU A 22 1.57 20.41 -3.21
CA GLU A 22 1.34 19.71 -4.47
C GLU A 22 -0.09 19.20 -4.59
N THR A 23 -0.50 19.00 -5.84
CA THR A 23 -1.64 18.17 -6.21
C THR A 23 -1.14 17.05 -7.10
N PHE A 24 -1.72 15.88 -6.98
CA PHE A 24 -1.31 14.72 -7.78
C PHE A 24 -2.50 14.03 -8.43
N GLU A 25 -2.25 13.53 -9.64
CA GLU A 25 -3.23 12.84 -10.47
C GLU A 25 -3.36 11.37 -10.05
N THR A 26 -4.45 10.73 -10.45
CA THR A 26 -4.78 9.34 -10.10
C THR A 26 -4.75 8.40 -11.32
N PRO A 27 -4.46 7.10 -11.11
CA PRO A 27 -4.00 6.48 -9.87
C PRO A 27 -2.58 6.94 -9.53
N GLY A 28 -2.40 7.59 -8.40
CA GLY A 28 -1.13 8.18 -8.01
C GLY A 28 -0.95 8.20 -6.50
N MET A 29 0.24 8.54 -6.04
CA MET A 29 0.54 8.58 -4.62
C MET A 29 1.46 9.73 -4.23
N GLN A 30 1.34 10.16 -3.00
CA GLN A 30 2.34 10.94 -2.31
C GLN A 30 2.82 10.17 -1.08
N TRP A 31 4.07 10.38 -0.71
CA TRP A 31 4.65 9.70 0.42
C TRP A 31 5.56 10.63 1.22
N MET A 32 5.72 10.32 2.50
CA MET A 32 6.68 10.97 3.34
C MET A 32 7.32 9.98 4.32
N SER A 33 8.63 10.09 4.49
CA SER A 33 9.35 9.51 5.63
C SER A 33 9.43 10.60 6.68
N VAL A 34 8.58 10.53 7.71
CA VAL A 34 8.33 11.61 8.66
C VAL A 34 9.55 11.89 9.56
N GLY A 35 10.38 10.86 9.82
CA GLY A 35 11.59 11.02 10.64
C GLY A 35 11.33 11.71 11.96
N SER A 36 12.06 12.81 12.20
CA SER A 36 11.97 13.61 13.44
C SER A 36 10.69 14.43 13.60
N GLY A 37 9.85 14.49 12.56
CA GLY A 37 8.54 15.12 12.61
C GLY A 37 8.25 16.03 11.41
N VAL A 38 7.00 15.99 10.94
CA VAL A 38 6.44 16.88 9.91
C VAL A 38 5.00 17.19 10.31
N GLU A 39 4.64 18.46 10.29
CA GLU A 39 3.24 18.87 10.31
C GLU A 39 2.73 18.92 8.87
N HIS A 40 1.59 18.29 8.59
CA HIS A 40 1.04 18.26 7.24
C HIS A 40 -0.47 18.38 7.22
N ALA A 41 -0.97 18.77 6.07
CA ALA A 41 -2.40 18.75 5.73
C ALA A 41 -2.59 18.07 4.39
N GLU A 42 -3.47 17.12 4.35
CA GLU A 42 -3.82 16.36 3.15
C GLU A 42 -5.33 16.38 2.92
N GLY A 43 -5.71 16.13 1.68
CA GLY A 43 -7.13 16.01 1.34
C GLY A 43 -7.36 15.77 -0.14
N GLY A 44 -8.63 15.56 -0.48
CA GLY A 44 -9.05 15.54 -1.86
C GLY A 44 -9.03 16.95 -2.48
N ALA A 45 -8.62 17.02 -3.74
CA ALA A 45 -8.74 18.20 -4.59
C ALA A 45 -9.67 17.91 -5.79
N THR A 46 -10.50 16.90 -5.66
CA THR A 46 -11.48 16.45 -6.67
C THR A 46 -12.56 17.50 -6.83
N PRO A 47 -12.98 17.81 -8.07
CA PRO A 47 -14.09 18.72 -8.32
C PRO A 47 -15.38 18.31 -7.62
N LEU A 48 -16.21 19.29 -7.32
CA LEU A 48 -17.52 19.05 -6.69
C LEU A 48 -18.37 18.08 -7.54
N GLY A 49 -18.94 17.07 -6.91
CA GLY A 49 -19.76 16.04 -7.57
C GLY A 49 -18.97 14.84 -8.11
N ALA A 50 -17.65 14.88 -8.10
CA ALA A 50 -16.83 13.72 -8.44
C ALA A 50 -16.40 12.92 -7.19
N THR A 51 -16.11 11.63 -7.38
CA THR A 51 -15.75 10.72 -6.29
C THR A 51 -14.25 10.70 -6.07
N THR A 52 -13.83 10.69 -4.82
CA THR A 52 -12.44 10.40 -4.43
C THR A 52 -12.40 9.06 -3.72
N GLN A 53 -11.48 8.18 -4.16
CA GLN A 53 -11.17 6.93 -3.48
C GLN A 53 -9.66 6.85 -3.26
N GLY A 54 -9.26 6.62 -2.01
CA GLY A 54 -7.85 6.53 -1.67
C GLY A 54 -7.63 5.97 -0.27
N PHE A 55 -6.36 5.75 0.05
CA PHE A 55 -5.90 5.17 1.30
C PHE A 55 -4.77 6.02 1.86
N GLN A 56 -4.82 6.28 3.17
CA GLN A 56 -3.65 6.73 3.90
C GLN A 56 -3.11 5.55 4.71
N ILE A 57 -1.86 5.20 4.47
CA ILE A 57 -1.22 4.00 4.98
C ILE A 57 -0.03 4.43 5.84
N TRP A 58 -0.01 3.98 7.09
CA TRP A 58 1.05 4.25 8.03
C TRP A 58 1.92 3.03 8.22
N ILE A 59 3.22 3.17 7.95
CA ILE A 59 4.21 2.11 8.09
C ILE A 59 5.15 2.48 9.23
N ASN A 60 5.20 1.65 10.26
CA ASN A 60 6.15 1.87 11.34
C ASN A 60 7.58 1.68 10.83
N VAL A 61 8.50 2.49 11.32
CA VAL A 61 9.91 2.44 10.91
C VAL A 61 10.80 1.97 12.06
N PRO A 62 11.94 1.30 11.76
CA PRO A 62 12.90 0.90 12.77
C PRO A 62 13.35 2.09 13.66
N ARG A 63 13.60 1.82 14.95
CA ARG A 63 14.01 2.81 15.95
C ARG A 63 15.14 3.73 15.45
N LYS A 64 16.11 3.17 14.76
CA LYS A 64 17.26 3.92 14.22
C LYS A 64 16.89 5.01 13.21
N HIS A 65 15.68 4.93 12.60
CA HIS A 65 15.19 5.87 11.60
C HIS A 65 14.11 6.83 12.12
N LYS A 66 13.76 6.73 13.42
CA LYS A 66 12.72 7.59 14.01
C LYS A 66 13.07 9.08 14.01
N MET A 67 14.37 9.39 14.06
CA MET A 67 14.88 10.77 14.12
C MET A 67 15.65 11.18 12.86
N ASP A 68 15.48 10.46 11.75
CA ASP A 68 16.05 10.85 10.46
C ASP A 68 15.47 12.20 10.00
N HIS A 69 16.15 12.89 9.11
CA HIS A 69 15.61 14.08 8.47
C HIS A 69 14.37 13.70 7.63
N PRO A 70 13.25 14.44 7.76
CA PRO A 70 12.06 14.14 7.00
C PRO A 70 12.26 14.34 5.49
N VAL A 71 11.62 13.47 4.70
CA VAL A 71 11.65 13.49 3.22
C VAL A 71 10.24 13.31 2.68
N TYR A 72 9.97 13.95 1.56
CA TYR A 72 8.68 13.93 0.87
C TYR A 72 8.88 13.59 -0.62
N GLY A 73 7.88 12.98 -1.24
CA GLY A 73 7.84 12.76 -2.67
C GLY A 73 6.41 12.51 -3.19
N THR A 74 6.23 12.76 -4.47
CA THR A 74 4.97 12.53 -5.21
C THR A 74 5.27 11.68 -6.43
N GLU A 75 4.45 10.65 -6.65
CA GLU A 75 4.59 9.74 -7.77
C GLU A 75 3.32 9.79 -8.65
N PRO A 76 3.43 10.35 -9.85
CA PRO A 76 2.35 10.31 -10.82
C PRO A 76 2.13 8.87 -11.33
N PRO A 77 0.99 8.61 -12.01
CA PRO A 77 0.65 7.26 -12.50
C PRO A 77 1.77 6.57 -13.29
N GLY A 78 2.50 7.31 -14.10
CA GLY A 78 3.59 6.78 -14.94
C GLY A 78 4.81 6.28 -14.18
N ASN A 79 4.99 6.69 -12.93
CA ASN A 79 6.10 6.26 -12.07
C ASN A 79 5.77 5.01 -11.23
N ILE A 80 4.49 4.63 -11.15
CA ILE A 80 4.06 3.46 -10.38
C ILE A 80 4.14 2.24 -11.28
N PRO A 81 5.04 1.27 -11.02
CA PRO A 81 5.16 0.09 -11.85
C PRO A 81 3.85 -0.70 -11.87
N GLN A 82 3.36 -0.98 -13.08
CA GLN A 82 2.14 -1.74 -13.30
C GLN A 82 2.41 -2.83 -14.32
N GLU A 83 1.73 -3.96 -14.17
CA GLU A 83 1.71 -5.02 -15.17
C GLU A 83 0.36 -5.75 -15.19
N GLU A 84 -0.01 -6.25 -16.35
CA GLU A 84 -1.08 -7.21 -16.54
C GLU A 84 -0.45 -8.59 -16.64
N VAL A 85 -0.70 -9.45 -15.64
CA VAL A 85 -0.07 -10.77 -15.52
C VAL A 85 -0.87 -11.87 -16.20
N ALA A 86 -2.15 -11.64 -16.41
CA ALA A 86 -3.09 -12.46 -17.17
C ALA A 86 -4.20 -11.56 -17.69
N PRO A 87 -4.98 -11.97 -18.70
CA PRO A 87 -6.09 -11.17 -19.21
C PRO A 87 -7.04 -10.73 -18.09
N GLY A 88 -7.19 -9.41 -17.92
CA GLY A 88 -8.02 -8.81 -16.88
C GLY A 88 -7.44 -8.87 -15.46
N ALA A 89 -6.21 -9.33 -15.27
CA ALA A 89 -5.56 -9.40 -13.96
C ALA A 89 -4.34 -8.46 -13.92
N LYS A 90 -4.49 -7.32 -13.27
CA LYS A 90 -3.46 -6.28 -13.17
C LYS A 90 -3.00 -6.08 -11.74
N ARG A 91 -1.76 -5.66 -11.60
CA ARG A 91 -1.19 -5.26 -10.30
C ARG A 91 -0.32 -4.02 -10.43
N ARG A 92 -0.42 -3.12 -9.45
CA ARG A 92 0.42 -1.92 -9.29
C ARG A 92 1.29 -2.07 -8.06
N LEU A 93 2.59 -1.89 -8.23
CA LEU A 93 3.57 -1.98 -7.15
C LEU A 93 3.76 -0.60 -6.50
N LEU A 94 3.21 -0.42 -5.31
CA LEU A 94 3.30 0.84 -4.56
C LEU A 94 4.63 0.94 -3.81
N ALA A 95 5.05 -0.13 -3.14
CA ALA A 95 6.31 -0.18 -2.40
C ALA A 95 6.91 -1.58 -2.37
N GLY A 96 8.23 -1.67 -2.21
CA GLY A 96 8.97 -2.92 -2.09
C GLY A 96 9.32 -3.58 -3.42
N PRO A 97 9.82 -4.83 -3.39
CA PRO A 97 10.25 -5.55 -4.58
C PRO A 97 9.13 -6.35 -5.23
N MET A 98 9.19 -6.53 -6.56
CA MET A 98 8.37 -7.44 -7.33
C MET A 98 9.16 -7.93 -8.56
N GLY A 99 9.78 -9.10 -8.47
CA GLY A 99 10.78 -9.53 -9.45
C GLY A 99 11.93 -8.53 -9.50
N ASP A 100 12.28 -8.07 -10.71
CA ASP A 100 13.34 -7.07 -10.93
C ASP A 100 12.87 -5.63 -10.73
N ARG A 101 11.60 -5.42 -10.44
CA ARG A 101 11.01 -4.09 -10.24
C ARG A 101 11.02 -3.69 -8.77
N LYS A 102 11.07 -2.39 -8.53
CA LYS A 102 10.92 -1.78 -7.20
C LYS A 102 9.75 -0.81 -7.24
N GLY A 103 8.97 -0.80 -6.15
CA GLY A 103 7.91 0.18 -5.96
C GLY A 103 8.47 1.59 -5.88
N ALA A 104 7.65 2.56 -6.27
CA ALA A 104 8.06 3.95 -6.33
C ALA A 104 8.35 4.53 -4.94
N PHE A 105 7.66 4.07 -3.90
CA PHE A 105 7.95 4.47 -2.53
C PHE A 105 9.04 3.60 -1.87
N HIS A 106 10.14 4.23 -1.47
CA HIS A 106 11.28 3.59 -0.79
C HIS A 106 11.13 3.68 0.73
N THR A 107 10.49 2.69 1.33
CA THR A 107 10.24 2.62 2.78
C THR A 107 11.50 2.28 3.58
N LYS A 108 11.55 2.74 4.84
CA LYS A 108 12.63 2.39 5.81
C LYS A 108 12.46 0.98 6.38
N ALA A 109 11.26 0.44 6.38
CA ALA A 109 10.97 -0.94 6.73
C ALA A 109 10.93 -1.82 5.47
N ALA A 110 11.26 -3.11 5.60
CA ALA A 110 11.07 -4.05 4.51
C ALA A 110 9.58 -4.36 4.35
N VAL A 111 8.99 -3.94 3.24
CA VAL A 111 7.58 -4.14 2.90
C VAL A 111 7.41 -4.47 1.44
N GLN A 112 6.25 -5.03 1.10
CA GLN A 112 5.70 -5.06 -0.25
C GLN A 112 4.25 -4.59 -0.18
N MET A 113 3.89 -3.63 -1.03
CA MET A 113 2.52 -3.14 -1.14
C MET A 113 2.10 -3.16 -2.60
N ILE A 114 0.98 -3.83 -2.88
CA ILE A 114 0.46 -4.04 -4.23
C ILE A 114 -1.03 -3.77 -4.25
N ASP A 115 -1.47 -3.01 -5.23
CA ASP A 115 -2.87 -2.83 -5.56
C ASP A 115 -3.24 -3.74 -6.73
N PHE A 116 -4.25 -4.60 -6.56
CA PHE A 116 -4.76 -5.54 -7.56
C PHE A 116 -6.06 -5.04 -8.18
N ASP A 117 -6.13 -5.12 -9.50
CA ASP A 117 -7.33 -4.95 -10.30
C ASP A 117 -7.64 -6.26 -11.01
N LEU A 118 -8.81 -6.81 -10.79
CA LEU A 118 -9.24 -8.08 -11.38
C LEU A 118 -10.62 -7.94 -12.03
N ASP A 119 -10.67 -8.17 -13.33
CA ASP A 119 -11.91 -8.27 -14.09
C ASP A 119 -12.68 -9.57 -13.71
N PRO A 120 -14.00 -9.64 -13.93
CA PRO A 120 -14.77 -10.83 -13.64
C PRO A 120 -14.19 -12.08 -14.30
N GLY A 121 -13.97 -13.15 -13.53
CA GLY A 121 -13.42 -14.43 -13.97
C GLY A 121 -11.90 -14.47 -14.09
N SER A 122 -11.20 -13.35 -13.95
CA SER A 122 -9.74 -13.33 -13.95
C SER A 122 -9.15 -13.87 -12.65
N GLU A 123 -7.90 -14.33 -12.73
CA GLU A 123 -7.18 -14.85 -11.57
C GLU A 123 -5.70 -14.44 -11.60
N ILE A 124 -5.10 -14.34 -10.43
CA ILE A 124 -3.67 -14.04 -10.26
C ILE A 124 -3.07 -14.92 -9.17
N LEU A 125 -1.90 -15.48 -9.45
CA LEU A 125 -1.03 -16.09 -8.46
C LEU A 125 0.02 -15.07 -8.01
N HIS A 126 0.18 -14.89 -6.71
CA HIS A 126 1.17 -13.99 -6.14
C HIS A 126 1.99 -14.68 -5.05
N SER A 127 3.30 -14.39 -5.04
CA SER A 127 4.25 -14.91 -4.05
C SER A 127 4.69 -13.78 -3.12
N ILE A 128 4.54 -13.99 -1.82
CA ILE A 128 5.04 -13.06 -0.79
C ILE A 128 6.57 -13.16 -0.76
N PRO A 129 7.32 -12.06 -0.88
CA PRO A 129 8.77 -12.09 -0.83
C PRO A 129 9.32 -12.73 0.45
N MET A 130 10.41 -13.47 0.29
CA MET A 130 11.13 -14.09 1.41
C MET A 130 11.52 -13.04 2.46
N GLY A 131 11.39 -13.39 3.74
CA GLY A 131 11.75 -12.53 4.86
C GLY A 131 10.67 -11.52 5.29
N LEU A 132 9.53 -11.43 4.58
CA LEU A 132 8.35 -10.72 5.06
C LEU A 132 7.47 -11.71 5.84
N ASP A 133 7.29 -11.50 7.12
CA ASP A 133 6.65 -12.44 8.06
C ASP A 133 5.26 -11.99 8.57
N CYS A 134 4.74 -10.94 7.98
CA CYS A 134 3.38 -10.43 8.20
C CYS A 134 2.78 -10.08 6.84
N CYS A 135 1.57 -10.59 6.56
CA CYS A 135 0.89 -10.33 5.30
C CYS A 135 -0.62 -10.23 5.50
N LEU A 136 -1.21 -9.19 4.96
CA LEU A 136 -2.66 -9.02 4.90
C LEU A 136 -3.09 -8.50 3.55
N LEU A 137 -4.30 -8.87 3.14
CA LEU A 137 -4.99 -8.37 1.94
C LEU A 137 -6.30 -7.72 2.36
N TYR A 138 -6.53 -6.49 1.91
CA TYR A 138 -7.80 -5.79 2.10
C TYR A 138 -8.56 -5.75 0.78
N VAL A 139 -9.71 -6.41 0.73
CA VAL A 139 -10.66 -6.34 -0.39
C VAL A 139 -11.52 -5.10 -0.19
N TYR A 140 -11.29 -4.06 -0.97
CA TYR A 140 -12.02 -2.80 -0.80
C TYR A 140 -13.18 -2.62 -1.79
N ASP A 141 -13.24 -3.46 -2.83
CA ASP A 141 -14.37 -3.53 -3.75
C ASP A 141 -14.49 -4.93 -4.37
N GLY A 142 -15.72 -5.35 -4.71
CA GLY A 142 -16.02 -6.63 -5.35
C GLY A 142 -16.02 -7.83 -4.41
N ASN A 143 -15.61 -8.99 -4.93
CA ASN A 143 -15.61 -10.27 -4.22
C ASN A 143 -14.53 -11.19 -4.79
N LEU A 144 -13.63 -11.66 -3.93
CA LEU A 144 -12.53 -12.54 -4.29
C LEU A 144 -12.71 -13.95 -3.71
N ILE A 145 -12.27 -14.95 -4.45
CA ILE A 145 -12.03 -16.31 -3.95
C ILE A 145 -10.52 -16.42 -3.72
N ILE A 146 -10.13 -16.79 -2.51
CA ILE A 146 -8.76 -16.95 -2.07
C ILE A 146 -8.42 -18.44 -2.05
N ASN A 147 -7.36 -18.84 -2.77
CA ASN A 147 -6.86 -20.23 -2.82
C ASN A 147 -7.93 -21.28 -3.18
N ASP A 148 -8.93 -20.90 -4.00
CA ASP A 148 -10.07 -21.74 -4.42
C ASP A 148 -10.98 -22.21 -3.27
N ASP A 149 -10.82 -21.69 -2.07
CA ASP A 149 -11.49 -22.19 -0.86
C ASP A 149 -12.31 -21.11 -0.15
N SER A 150 -11.73 -19.96 0.11
CA SER A 150 -12.33 -18.94 0.96
C SER A 150 -12.86 -17.77 0.14
N THR A 151 -14.10 -17.33 0.43
CA THR A 151 -14.70 -16.15 -0.19
C THR A 151 -14.44 -14.91 0.65
N ALA A 152 -13.97 -13.85 0.01
CA ALA A 152 -13.69 -12.56 0.62
C ALA A 152 -14.49 -11.44 -0.08
N PRO A 153 -15.65 -11.04 0.46
CA PRO A 153 -16.43 -9.92 -0.06
C PRO A 153 -15.75 -8.58 0.23
N THR A 154 -16.30 -7.50 -0.36
CA THR A 154 -15.85 -6.13 -0.09
C THR A 154 -15.81 -5.83 1.42
N GLN A 155 -14.84 -5.01 1.84
CA GLN A 155 -14.52 -4.69 3.25
C GLN A 155 -13.99 -5.87 4.09
N SER A 156 -13.50 -6.93 3.44
CA SER A 156 -12.83 -8.05 4.12
C SER A 156 -11.33 -7.81 4.26
N VAL A 157 -10.78 -8.22 5.40
CA VAL A 157 -9.34 -8.31 5.63
C VAL A 157 -8.96 -9.78 5.78
N ILE A 158 -8.08 -10.26 4.91
CA ILE A 158 -7.52 -11.60 4.95
C ILE A 158 -6.11 -11.51 5.54
N VAL A 159 -5.84 -12.29 6.57
CA VAL A 159 -4.50 -12.39 7.16
C VAL A 159 -3.89 -13.71 6.73
N PHE A 160 -2.75 -13.65 6.03
CA PHE A 160 -2.01 -14.83 5.62
C PHE A 160 -0.99 -15.22 6.69
N ASP A 161 -0.85 -16.51 6.93
CA ASP A 161 0.27 -17.01 7.71
C ASP A 161 1.55 -16.99 6.85
N ALA A 162 2.33 -15.96 7.03
CA ALA A 162 3.62 -15.77 6.36
C ALA A 162 4.82 -16.08 7.29
N SER A 163 4.57 -16.78 8.41
CA SER A 163 5.59 -17.11 9.42
C SER A 163 6.59 -18.19 8.94
N SER A 164 6.19 -19.01 7.98
CA SER A 164 7.05 -20.05 7.39
C SER A 164 7.37 -19.75 5.92
N ASP A 165 8.48 -20.29 5.45
CA ASP A 165 8.88 -20.18 4.05
C ASP A 165 8.26 -21.26 3.15
N ALA A 166 7.43 -22.15 3.72
CA ALA A 166 6.92 -23.33 3.02
C ALA A 166 5.70 -23.05 2.11
N ALA A 167 4.92 -22.00 2.38
CA ALA A 167 3.73 -21.64 1.60
C ALA A 167 3.60 -20.12 1.52
N ARG A 168 4.22 -19.53 0.51
CA ARG A 168 4.24 -18.08 0.31
C ARG A 168 3.37 -17.61 -0.85
N ASP A 169 2.82 -18.56 -1.59
CA ASP A 169 1.96 -18.30 -2.74
C ASP A 169 0.51 -18.27 -2.31
N PHE A 170 -0.24 -17.33 -2.88
CA PHE A 170 -1.69 -17.32 -2.79
C PHE A 170 -2.29 -16.97 -4.15
N LYS A 171 -3.48 -17.48 -4.39
CA LYS A 171 -4.26 -17.22 -5.58
C LYS A 171 -5.46 -16.33 -5.26
N LEU A 172 -5.70 -15.33 -6.08
CA LEU A 172 -6.89 -14.50 -6.07
C LEU A 172 -7.67 -14.76 -7.35
N LYS A 173 -8.96 -15.01 -7.23
CA LYS A 173 -9.88 -15.14 -8.36
C LYS A 173 -11.07 -14.21 -8.16
N ALA A 174 -11.35 -13.38 -9.14
CA ALA A 174 -12.46 -12.46 -9.10
C ALA A 174 -13.75 -13.09 -9.62
N THR A 175 -14.84 -12.97 -8.87
CA THR A 175 -16.17 -13.36 -9.33
C THR A 175 -16.92 -12.20 -9.99
N TYR A 176 -16.57 -10.99 -9.60
CA TYR A 176 -17.00 -9.71 -10.16
C TYR A 176 -15.77 -8.84 -10.37
N GLU A 177 -15.90 -7.68 -11.02
CA GLU A 177 -14.83 -6.67 -10.97
C GLU A 177 -14.45 -6.43 -9.50
N SER A 178 -13.19 -6.64 -9.19
CA SER A 178 -12.73 -6.69 -7.80
C SER A 178 -11.39 -6.01 -7.62
N HIS A 179 -11.24 -5.35 -6.48
CA HIS A 179 -10.06 -4.58 -6.14
C HIS A 179 -9.59 -4.91 -4.72
N ALA A 180 -8.30 -5.12 -4.57
CA ALA A 180 -7.71 -5.43 -3.27
C ALA A 180 -6.30 -4.85 -3.14
N ILE A 181 -5.93 -4.48 -1.92
CA ILE A 181 -4.58 -4.00 -1.62
C ILE A 181 -3.87 -4.95 -0.66
N LEU A 182 -2.66 -5.36 -1.04
CA LEU A 182 -1.78 -6.23 -0.26
C LEU A 182 -0.82 -5.38 0.56
N PHE A 183 -0.66 -5.76 1.81
CA PHE A 183 0.34 -5.24 2.73
C PHE A 183 1.15 -6.42 3.27
N ALA A 184 2.38 -6.58 2.82
CA ALA A 184 3.32 -7.53 3.38
C ALA A 184 4.50 -6.79 4.00
N GLY A 185 5.00 -7.24 5.13
CA GLY A 185 6.08 -6.57 5.84
C GLY A 185 6.85 -7.49 6.75
N LYS A 186 8.06 -7.05 7.11
CA LYS A 186 8.85 -7.68 8.17
C LYS A 186 8.52 -7.02 9.51
N ARG A 187 8.14 -7.82 10.50
CA ARG A 187 7.91 -7.32 11.87
C ARG A 187 9.18 -6.72 12.44
N LEU A 188 9.09 -5.53 12.99
CA LEU A 188 10.25 -4.82 13.54
C LEU A 188 10.75 -5.43 14.86
N GLN A 189 9.88 -6.14 15.60
CA GLN A 189 10.18 -6.72 16.91
C GLN A 189 10.72 -5.68 17.90
N GLU A 190 10.23 -4.46 17.82
CA GLU A 190 10.57 -3.33 18.67
C GLU A 190 9.35 -2.87 19.45
N PRO A 191 9.50 -2.30 20.65
CA PRO A 191 8.39 -1.71 21.38
C PRO A 191 7.69 -0.62 20.56
N ILE A 192 6.39 -0.45 20.77
CA ILE A 192 5.58 0.58 20.13
C ILE A 192 4.95 1.43 21.22
N ALA A 193 5.29 2.72 21.22
CA ALA A 193 4.64 3.74 22.01
C ALA A 193 3.85 4.65 21.07
N TRP A 194 2.53 4.51 21.08
CA TRP A 194 1.63 5.24 20.17
C TRP A 194 0.71 6.16 20.96
N ARG A 195 0.78 7.47 20.66
CA ARG A 195 -0.13 8.45 21.21
C ARG A 195 -0.50 9.51 20.16
N GLY A 196 -1.78 9.56 19.78
CA GLY A 196 -2.24 10.45 18.72
C GLY A 196 -1.48 10.21 17.41
N PRO A 197 -0.95 11.26 16.76
CA PRO A 197 -0.21 11.11 15.51
C PRO A 197 1.25 10.67 15.69
N ILE A 198 1.69 10.40 16.93
CA ILE A 198 3.09 10.12 17.26
C ILE A 198 3.27 8.62 17.51
N VAL A 199 4.20 8.00 16.78
CA VAL A 199 4.57 6.58 16.93
C VAL A 199 6.07 6.48 17.17
N MET A 200 6.44 6.09 18.40
CA MET A 200 7.82 5.95 18.87
C MET A 200 8.04 4.55 19.46
N ASN A 201 9.18 4.33 20.10
CA ASN A 201 9.52 3.07 20.77
C ASN A 201 9.47 3.20 22.31
N THR A 202 9.48 4.42 22.81
CA THR A 202 9.39 4.74 24.25
C THR A 202 8.62 6.03 24.44
#